data_c2cd0ba33f7f5a4046d231a9be8bbf51
#
_entry.id   c2cd0ba33f7f5a4046d231a9be8bbf51
#
_cell.length_a   1.000
_cell.length_b   1.000
_cell.length_c   1.000
_cell.angle_alpha   90.00
_cell.angle_beta   90.00
_cell.angle_gamma   90.00
#
_symmetry.space_group_name_H-M   'P 1'
#
loop_
_entity.id
_entity.type
_entity.pdbx_description
1 polymer ?
#
loop_
_entity_poly.entity_id
_entity_poly.type
_entity_poly.pdbx_seq_one_letter_code
_entity_poly.pdbx_strand_id
1 'polypeptide(L)'
;MEPMSGLAVSPADQKQAFAGLSPPKNPPLRQRPHLTRPQGQAYLAGIPVTPKGTAMAFTLPDLPYAHDALAPLGMSKETLEFHHDLHHKAYVDNGNKLLAGSPHEGKSLEEIVVATYAAGAVAQSGLFNNASQHWNHNLFWEVMGPAGKAMPGALESALVAAFGSVAKFKEDFAAAGAGQFGAGWCWLVRDKDGALKVTKTENGVNPLCFGQTALLGCDVWEHSYYIDFRNKRPAYLTNFRDKLVNWEAVTARM
;
A
#
# COMPACT_ATOMS: atom_id res chain seq x y z
N MET A 1 -51.94 -12.55 5.85
CA MET A 1 -50.48 -12.49 5.65
C MET A 1 -49.85 -13.26 6.79
N GLU A 2 -49.49 -14.50 6.54
CA GLU A 2 -48.83 -15.35 7.54
C GLU A 2 -47.30 -15.10 7.53
N PRO A 3 -46.59 -15.16 8.67
CA PRO A 3 -45.17 -14.99 8.74
C PRO A 3 -44.42 -16.26 8.31
N MET A 4 -43.48 -16.15 7.38
CA MET A 4 -42.59 -17.23 6.97
C MET A 4 -41.65 -17.58 8.12
N SER A 5 -41.74 -18.82 8.62
CA SER A 5 -40.87 -19.40 9.62
C SER A 5 -39.50 -19.73 8.99
N GLY A 6 -38.44 -19.03 9.41
CA GLY A 6 -37.07 -19.41 9.10
C GLY A 6 -36.65 -20.67 9.83
N LEU A 7 -36.26 -21.71 9.10
CA LEU A 7 -35.66 -22.94 9.61
C LEU A 7 -34.24 -22.63 10.12
N ALA A 8 -34.07 -22.63 11.43
CA ALA A 8 -32.75 -22.61 12.07
C ALA A 8 -32.11 -24.00 11.95
N VAL A 9 -30.97 -24.12 11.29
CA VAL A 9 -30.19 -25.33 11.20
C VAL A 9 -29.47 -25.57 12.54
N SER A 10 -29.65 -26.74 13.12
CA SER A 10 -29.09 -27.15 14.42
C SER A 10 -27.56 -27.32 14.36
N PRO A 11 -26.82 -26.97 15.44
CA PRO A 11 -25.37 -27.24 15.54
C PRO A 11 -24.93 -28.69 15.40
N ALA A 12 -25.85 -29.67 15.51
CA ALA A 12 -25.58 -31.09 15.34
C ALA A 12 -25.40 -31.44 13.84
N ASP A 13 -26.05 -30.78 12.93
CA ASP A 13 -26.01 -31.09 11.49
C ASP A 13 -24.71 -30.63 10.81
N GLN A 14 -23.96 -29.71 11.43
CA GLN A 14 -22.66 -29.23 10.89
C GLN A 14 -21.49 -30.19 11.18
N LYS A 15 -21.61 -31.12 12.12
CA LYS A 15 -20.51 -32.07 12.46
C LYS A 15 -20.44 -33.30 11.55
N GLN A 16 -21.47 -33.62 10.77
CA GLN A 16 -21.46 -34.77 9.88
C GLN A 16 -20.89 -34.53 8.48
N ALA A 17 -20.68 -33.28 8.08
CA ALA A 17 -20.18 -32.94 6.74
C ALA A 17 -18.65 -33.09 6.55
N PHE A 18 -17.86 -33.31 7.63
CA PHE A 18 -16.40 -33.41 7.58
C PHE A 18 -15.80 -34.76 7.96
N ALA A 19 -16.59 -35.77 8.17
CA ALA A 19 -16.11 -37.14 8.50
C ALA A 19 -15.99 -37.97 7.22
N GLY A 20 -14.89 -37.84 6.47
CA GLY A 20 -14.68 -38.71 5.33
C GLY A 20 -13.55 -38.40 4.35
N LEU A 21 -12.74 -37.38 4.60
CA LEU A 21 -11.61 -37.09 3.71
C LEU A 21 -10.28 -37.47 4.38
N SER A 22 -9.75 -38.65 4.00
CA SER A 22 -8.37 -39.04 4.32
C SER A 22 -7.39 -38.19 3.50
N PRO A 23 -6.26 -37.72 4.08
CA PRO A 23 -5.27 -36.94 3.33
C PRO A 23 -4.62 -37.81 2.23
N PRO A 24 -4.24 -37.22 1.09
CA PRO A 24 -3.58 -37.93 0.01
C PRO A 24 -2.22 -38.47 0.46
N LYS A 25 -1.94 -39.73 0.16
CA LYS A 25 -0.65 -40.37 0.42
C LYS A 25 0.38 -39.83 -0.60
N ASN A 26 1.43 -39.18 -0.10
CA ASN A 26 2.56 -38.78 -0.92
C ASN A 26 3.27 -39.99 -1.52
N PRO A 27 3.62 -39.99 -2.82
CA PRO A 27 4.43 -41.05 -3.42
C PRO A 27 5.88 -40.95 -2.93
N PRO A 28 6.62 -42.10 -2.88
CA PRO A 28 8.00 -42.09 -2.40
C PRO A 28 8.94 -41.31 -3.32
N LEU A 29 9.84 -40.54 -2.70
CA LEU A 29 10.90 -39.78 -3.37
C LEU A 29 11.82 -40.74 -4.13
N ARG A 30 11.86 -40.60 -5.48
CA ARG A 30 12.86 -41.26 -6.32
C ARG A 30 14.23 -40.66 -6.04
N GLN A 31 15.19 -41.49 -5.60
CA GLN A 31 16.61 -41.14 -5.48
C GLN A 31 17.17 -40.83 -6.87
N ARG A 32 17.77 -39.64 -7.03
CA ARG A 32 18.54 -39.28 -8.21
C ARG A 32 19.91 -39.97 -8.20
N PRO A 33 20.41 -40.50 -9.34
CA PRO A 33 21.75 -41.08 -9.42
C PRO A 33 22.82 -39.99 -9.25
N HIS A 34 23.89 -40.36 -8.51
CA HIS A 34 25.11 -39.56 -8.37
C HIS A 34 25.80 -39.37 -9.72
N LEU A 35 25.87 -38.13 -10.20
CA LEU A 35 26.75 -37.76 -11.30
C LEU A 35 28.12 -37.39 -10.74
N THR A 36 29.14 -38.19 -11.08
CA THR A 36 30.54 -37.93 -10.82
C THR A 36 31.02 -36.74 -11.65
N ARG A 37 31.68 -35.81 -10.98
CA ARG A 37 32.24 -34.57 -11.55
C ARG A 37 33.58 -34.88 -12.25
N PRO A 38 33.81 -34.47 -13.51
CA PRO A 38 35.15 -34.52 -14.07
C PRO A 38 36.03 -33.36 -13.53
N GLN A 39 37.23 -33.69 -13.08
CA GLN A 39 38.29 -32.73 -12.77
C GLN A 39 38.84 -32.20 -14.07
N GLY A 40 38.77 -30.88 -14.28
CA GLY A 40 39.42 -30.16 -15.35
C GLY A 40 39.71 -28.76 -14.88
N GLN A 41 40.95 -28.52 -14.43
CA GLN A 41 41.48 -27.19 -14.19
C GLN A 41 41.61 -26.45 -15.52
N ALA A 42 40.94 -25.28 -15.63
CA ALA A 42 41.37 -24.23 -16.54
C ALA A 42 41.41 -22.92 -15.77
N TYR A 43 42.59 -22.42 -15.53
CA TYR A 43 42.85 -21.05 -15.09
C TYR A 43 42.39 -20.10 -16.17
N LEU A 44 41.30 -19.37 -15.94
CA LEU A 44 40.99 -18.15 -16.68
C LEU A 44 41.34 -16.96 -15.81
N ALA A 45 42.36 -16.23 -16.29
CA ALA A 45 42.86 -14.98 -15.72
C ALA A 45 41.73 -13.96 -15.57
N GLY A 46 41.78 -13.20 -14.47
CA GLY A 46 40.78 -12.27 -14.00
C GLY A 46 40.29 -11.27 -15.04
N ILE A 47 39.02 -11.36 -15.32
CA ILE A 47 38.24 -10.21 -15.80
C ILE A 47 38.05 -9.33 -14.57
N PRO A 48 38.46 -8.04 -14.57
CA PRO A 48 38.17 -7.16 -13.47
C PRO A 48 36.63 -7.05 -13.33
N VAL A 49 36.11 -7.56 -12.22
CA VAL A 49 34.73 -7.30 -11.83
C VAL A 49 34.66 -5.81 -11.49
N THR A 50 34.21 -4.99 -12.42
CA THR A 50 33.79 -3.62 -12.12
C THR A 50 32.80 -3.68 -10.95
N PRO A 51 33.01 -2.88 -9.88
CA PRO A 51 32.04 -2.83 -8.80
C PRO A 51 30.69 -2.46 -9.42
N LYS A 52 29.69 -3.35 -9.30
CA LYS A 52 28.29 -3.06 -9.59
C LYS A 52 27.96 -1.77 -8.87
N GLY A 53 27.51 -0.75 -9.62
CA GLY A 53 27.09 0.50 -9.05
C GLY A 53 26.22 0.23 -7.82
N THR A 54 26.40 1.02 -6.78
CA THR A 54 25.65 0.90 -5.51
C THR A 54 24.18 0.78 -5.86
N ALA A 55 23.61 -0.40 -5.61
CA ALA A 55 22.19 -0.62 -5.80
C ALA A 55 21.43 0.47 -5.03
N MET A 56 20.50 1.18 -5.68
CA MET A 56 19.65 2.13 -4.97
C MET A 56 18.73 1.30 -4.06
N ALA A 57 19.11 1.21 -2.78
CA ALA A 57 18.30 0.54 -1.77
C ALA A 57 17.17 1.45 -1.32
N PHE A 58 16.04 0.87 -0.92
CA PHE A 58 14.97 1.61 -0.27
C PHE A 58 15.48 2.16 1.06
N THR A 59 15.14 3.41 1.36
CA THR A 59 15.51 4.06 2.61
C THR A 59 14.24 4.57 3.29
N LEU A 60 14.06 4.22 4.56
CA LEU A 60 12.98 4.80 5.35
C LEU A 60 13.24 6.30 5.50
N PRO A 61 12.36 7.19 4.97
CA PRO A 61 12.54 8.62 5.17
C PRO A 61 12.21 9.00 6.61
N ASP A 62 12.82 10.05 7.11
CA ASP A 62 12.36 10.67 8.35
C ASP A 62 10.95 11.24 8.17
N LEU A 63 10.14 11.23 9.23
CA LEU A 63 8.85 11.95 9.22
C LEU A 63 9.11 13.45 9.10
N PRO A 64 8.32 14.20 8.28
CA PRO A 64 8.48 15.65 8.15
C PRO A 64 8.00 16.43 9.38
N TYR A 65 7.62 15.74 10.45
CA TYR A 65 7.13 16.26 11.74
C TYR A 65 7.45 15.29 12.88
N ALA A 66 7.45 15.78 14.12
CA ALA A 66 7.64 14.92 15.30
C ALA A 66 6.48 13.91 15.45
N HIS A 67 6.74 12.74 16.03
CA HIS A 67 5.75 11.67 16.20
C HIS A 67 4.49 12.09 16.96
N ASP A 68 4.58 13.08 17.85
CA ASP A 68 3.46 13.59 18.65
C ASP A 68 2.77 14.81 18.01
N ALA A 69 3.30 15.34 16.91
CA ALA A 69 2.81 16.57 16.31
C ALA A 69 1.36 16.48 15.79
N LEU A 70 0.91 15.29 15.43
CA LEU A 70 -0.45 15.05 14.94
C LEU A 70 -1.43 14.62 16.04
N ALA A 71 -0.96 14.37 17.27
CA ALA A 71 -1.80 13.92 18.37
C ALA A 71 -2.96 14.89 18.71
N PRO A 72 -2.76 16.22 18.75
CA PRO A 72 -3.87 17.15 18.94
C PRO A 72 -4.90 17.14 17.81
N LEU A 73 -4.52 16.59 16.66
CA LEU A 73 -5.35 16.50 15.46
C LEU A 73 -6.01 15.11 15.29
N GLY A 74 -5.82 14.21 16.26
CA GLY A 74 -6.49 12.91 16.31
C GLY A 74 -5.73 11.76 15.65
N MET A 75 -4.41 11.89 15.44
CA MET A 75 -3.52 10.79 15.13
C MET A 75 -2.45 10.72 16.20
N SER A 76 -2.51 9.71 17.06
CA SER A 76 -1.66 9.59 18.23
C SER A 76 -0.19 9.32 17.89
N LYS A 77 0.70 9.64 18.83
CA LYS A 77 2.11 9.26 18.77
C LYS A 77 2.26 7.74 18.60
N GLU A 78 1.49 6.96 19.35
CA GLU A 78 1.50 5.50 19.28
C GLU A 78 1.18 5.00 17.85
N THR A 79 0.17 5.58 17.19
CA THR A 79 -0.14 5.27 15.80
C THR A 79 1.04 5.55 14.89
N LEU A 80 1.73 6.69 15.03
CA LEU A 80 2.88 7.03 14.19
C LEU A 80 4.09 6.12 14.46
N GLU A 81 4.38 5.78 15.72
CA GLU A 81 5.45 4.85 16.08
C GLU A 81 5.22 3.46 15.47
N PHE A 82 4.00 2.92 15.54
CA PHE A 82 3.69 1.64 14.91
C PHE A 82 3.67 1.75 13.38
N HIS A 83 3.07 2.78 12.84
CA HIS A 83 2.83 2.89 11.41
C HIS A 83 4.11 3.23 10.62
N HIS A 84 4.92 4.18 11.12
CA HIS A 84 6.16 4.58 10.47
C HIS A 84 7.33 3.67 10.88
N ASP A 85 7.63 3.56 12.19
CA ASP A 85 8.86 2.92 12.65
C ASP A 85 8.82 1.39 12.57
N LEU A 86 7.62 0.79 12.47
CA LEU A 86 7.46 -0.65 12.36
C LEU A 86 6.86 -1.08 11.01
N HIS A 87 5.65 -0.64 10.62
CA HIS A 87 5.02 -1.08 9.38
C HIS A 87 5.78 -0.57 8.14
N HIS A 88 6.01 0.74 8.03
CA HIS A 88 6.74 1.30 6.88
C HIS A 88 8.18 0.77 6.85
N LYS A 89 8.85 0.72 8.01
CA LYS A 89 10.19 0.13 8.11
C LYS A 89 10.22 -1.32 7.63
N ALA A 90 9.23 -2.13 7.95
CA ALA A 90 9.16 -3.52 7.50
C ALA A 90 9.04 -3.63 5.98
N TYR A 91 8.30 -2.73 5.31
CA TYR A 91 8.25 -2.69 3.85
C TYR A 91 9.62 -2.33 3.25
N VAL A 92 10.32 -1.38 3.82
CA VAL A 92 11.69 -1.01 3.41
C VAL A 92 12.64 -2.20 3.57
N ASP A 93 12.68 -2.81 4.76
CA ASP A 93 13.62 -3.91 5.07
C ASP A 93 13.35 -5.15 4.20
N ASN A 94 12.08 -5.52 4.03
CA ASN A 94 11.71 -6.68 3.22
C ASN A 94 11.86 -6.40 1.71
N GLY A 95 11.53 -5.18 1.28
CA GLY A 95 11.74 -4.74 -0.08
C GLY A 95 13.22 -4.82 -0.48
N ASN A 96 14.12 -4.33 0.37
CA ASN A 96 15.56 -4.43 0.14
C ASN A 96 16.08 -5.88 0.03
N LYS A 97 15.57 -6.78 0.88
CA LYS A 97 15.92 -8.22 0.80
C LYS A 97 15.49 -8.84 -0.54
N LEU A 98 14.32 -8.43 -1.06
CA LEU A 98 13.76 -8.96 -2.30
C LEU A 98 14.35 -8.26 -3.54
N LEU A 99 14.84 -7.02 -3.41
CA LEU A 99 15.48 -6.26 -4.47
C LEU A 99 16.89 -6.78 -4.75
N ALA A 100 17.62 -7.18 -3.71
CA ALA A 100 18.99 -7.67 -3.82
C ALA A 100 19.11 -8.87 -4.77
N GLY A 101 19.95 -8.74 -5.81
CA GLY A 101 20.14 -9.75 -6.85
C GLY A 101 18.97 -9.87 -7.85
N SER A 102 17.95 -9.06 -7.75
CA SER A 102 16.83 -9.05 -8.69
C SER A 102 17.20 -8.29 -9.99
N PRO A 103 16.48 -8.50 -11.11
CA PRO A 103 16.68 -7.73 -12.34
C PRO A 103 16.25 -6.26 -12.20
N HIS A 104 15.77 -5.85 -11.03
CA HIS A 104 15.31 -4.49 -10.74
C HIS A 104 16.30 -3.68 -9.90
N GLU A 105 17.44 -4.25 -9.50
CA GLU A 105 18.51 -3.48 -8.85
C GLU A 105 18.92 -2.26 -9.69
N GLY A 106 19.11 -1.12 -9.04
CA GLY A 106 19.50 0.15 -9.70
C GLY A 106 18.37 0.93 -10.36
N LYS A 107 17.15 0.42 -10.34
CA LYS A 107 15.96 1.17 -10.79
C LYS A 107 15.43 2.06 -9.67
N SER A 108 14.70 3.14 -10.06
CA SER A 108 13.97 3.95 -9.09
C SER A 108 12.82 3.16 -8.46
N LEU A 109 12.32 3.64 -7.32
CA LEU A 109 11.19 3.01 -6.63
C LEU A 109 9.94 2.95 -7.52
N GLU A 110 9.66 4.03 -8.26
CA GLU A 110 8.54 4.11 -9.20
C GLU A 110 8.69 3.11 -10.36
N GLU A 111 9.90 3.00 -10.92
CA GLU A 111 10.18 2.02 -11.97
C GLU A 111 9.99 0.58 -11.48
N ILE A 112 10.39 0.29 -10.23
CA ILE A 112 10.21 -1.02 -9.63
C ILE A 112 8.72 -1.31 -9.45
N VAL A 113 7.94 -0.37 -8.90
CA VAL A 113 6.48 -0.52 -8.73
C VAL A 113 5.81 -0.82 -10.06
N VAL A 114 6.06 -0.01 -11.09
CA VAL A 114 5.45 -0.19 -12.41
C VAL A 114 5.89 -1.51 -13.07
N ALA A 115 7.17 -1.85 -12.99
CA ALA A 115 7.72 -3.05 -13.63
C ALA A 115 7.30 -4.36 -12.96
N THR A 116 6.93 -4.33 -11.67
CA THR A 116 6.55 -5.51 -10.89
C THR A 116 5.04 -5.66 -10.71
N TYR A 117 4.24 -4.67 -11.14
CA TYR A 117 2.79 -4.75 -11.10
C TYR A 117 2.25 -5.78 -12.10
N ALA A 118 1.45 -6.71 -11.62
CA ALA A 118 0.80 -7.73 -12.45
C ALA A 118 -0.72 -7.44 -12.50
N ALA A 119 -1.15 -6.75 -13.55
CA ALA A 119 -2.56 -6.41 -13.75
C ALA A 119 -3.43 -7.67 -13.82
N GLY A 120 -4.53 -7.71 -13.05
CA GLY A 120 -5.48 -8.82 -13.00
C GLY A 120 -4.98 -10.07 -12.26
N ALA A 121 -3.78 -10.06 -11.67
CA ALA A 121 -3.31 -11.16 -10.86
C ALA A 121 -4.08 -11.24 -9.53
N VAL A 122 -4.39 -12.46 -9.10
CA VAL A 122 -5.05 -12.73 -7.80
C VAL A 122 -4.17 -12.27 -6.63
N ALA A 123 -2.84 -12.39 -6.78
CA ALA A 123 -1.88 -11.91 -5.79
C ALA A 123 -0.68 -11.26 -6.49
N GLN A 124 -0.20 -10.17 -5.94
CA GLN A 124 1.00 -9.48 -6.38
C GLN A 124 2.26 -10.12 -5.80
N SER A 125 3.40 -9.90 -6.48
CA SER A 125 4.69 -10.39 -5.99
C SER A 125 5.09 -9.72 -4.66
N GLY A 126 5.95 -10.38 -3.87
CA GLY A 126 6.49 -9.80 -2.65
C GLY A 126 7.25 -8.50 -2.89
N LEU A 127 8.02 -8.42 -4.00
CA LEU A 127 8.74 -7.19 -4.35
C LEU A 127 7.78 -6.04 -4.68
N PHE A 128 6.73 -6.30 -5.49
CA PHE A 128 5.69 -5.30 -5.74
C PHE A 128 5.06 -4.81 -4.42
N ASN A 129 4.60 -5.74 -3.58
CA ASN A 129 3.90 -5.36 -2.35
C ASN A 129 4.74 -4.45 -1.46
N ASN A 130 6.03 -4.77 -1.26
CA ASN A 130 6.90 -3.98 -0.40
C ASN A 130 7.32 -2.64 -1.05
N ALA A 131 7.69 -2.64 -2.34
CA ALA A 131 8.05 -1.41 -3.06
C ALA A 131 6.85 -0.46 -3.17
N SER A 132 5.68 -0.98 -3.51
CA SER A 132 4.46 -0.19 -3.66
C SER A 132 4.01 0.39 -2.32
N GLN A 133 4.02 -0.39 -1.23
CA GLN A 133 3.71 0.13 0.09
C GLN A 133 4.74 1.14 0.58
N HIS A 134 6.02 0.95 0.30
CA HIS A 134 7.04 1.96 0.62
C HIS A 134 6.74 3.28 -0.10
N TRP A 135 6.41 3.24 -1.40
CA TRP A 135 6.04 4.43 -2.16
C TRP A 135 4.77 5.11 -1.61
N ASN A 136 3.75 4.32 -1.30
CA ASN A 136 2.49 4.82 -0.75
C ASN A 136 2.70 5.57 0.57
N HIS A 137 3.53 5.02 1.45
CA HIS A 137 3.81 5.61 2.76
C HIS A 137 4.67 6.87 2.65
N ASN A 138 5.64 6.93 1.71
CA ASN A 138 6.39 8.16 1.44
C ASN A 138 5.43 9.32 1.14
N LEU A 139 4.50 9.12 0.21
CA LEU A 139 3.48 10.11 -0.11
C LEU A 139 2.58 10.43 1.09
N PHE A 140 2.16 9.41 1.85
CA PHE A 140 1.24 9.58 2.98
C PHE A 140 1.82 10.51 4.05
N TRP A 141 3.10 10.36 4.37
CA TRP A 141 3.76 11.24 5.36
C TRP A 141 3.88 12.68 4.85
N GLU A 142 4.21 12.86 3.58
CA GLU A 142 4.37 14.18 2.96
C GLU A 142 3.06 14.98 2.88
N VAL A 143 1.94 14.29 2.62
CA VAL A 143 0.63 14.96 2.47
C VAL A 143 -0.11 15.19 3.78
N MET A 144 0.49 14.83 4.91
CA MET A 144 0.00 15.17 6.25
C MET A 144 0.88 16.22 6.90
N GLY A 145 0.35 16.91 7.90
CA GLY A 145 1.13 17.87 8.69
C GLY A 145 0.38 18.44 9.90
N PRO A 146 1.13 18.96 10.88
CA PRO A 146 0.55 19.64 12.02
C PRO A 146 -0.02 20.99 11.59
N ALA A 147 -1.31 21.20 11.79
CA ALA A 147 -2.09 22.40 11.54
C ALA A 147 -2.43 22.69 10.06
N GLY A 148 -3.73 22.65 9.83
CA GLY A 148 -4.33 22.98 8.55
C GLY A 148 -4.02 24.39 8.09
N LYS A 149 -3.14 24.52 7.12
CA LYS A 149 -3.11 25.71 6.31
C LYS A 149 -4.35 25.70 5.40
N ALA A 150 -4.87 26.89 5.12
CA ALA A 150 -5.97 27.04 4.17
C ALA A 150 -5.60 26.36 2.85
N MET A 151 -6.58 25.77 2.19
CA MET A 151 -6.38 25.19 0.87
C MET A 151 -5.94 26.28 -0.11
N PRO A 152 -4.83 26.11 -0.86
CA PRO A 152 -4.40 27.08 -1.85
C PRO A 152 -5.44 27.26 -2.95
N GLY A 153 -5.65 28.51 -3.39
CA GLY A 153 -6.70 28.85 -4.35
C GLY A 153 -6.60 28.13 -5.70
N ALA A 154 -5.37 27.79 -6.13
CA ALA A 154 -5.18 26.99 -7.34
C ALA A 154 -5.77 25.57 -7.21
N LEU A 155 -5.53 24.90 -6.09
CA LEU A 155 -6.10 23.59 -5.81
C LEU A 155 -7.61 23.68 -5.62
N GLU A 156 -8.08 24.68 -4.86
CA GLU A 156 -9.51 24.90 -4.65
C GLU A 156 -10.25 25.05 -5.99
N SER A 157 -9.74 25.91 -6.88
CA SER A 157 -10.31 26.12 -8.21
C SER A 157 -10.33 24.84 -9.05
N ALA A 158 -9.25 24.05 -9.01
CA ALA A 158 -9.19 22.77 -9.73
C ALA A 158 -10.19 21.74 -9.17
N LEU A 159 -10.35 21.69 -7.85
CA LEU A 159 -11.34 20.79 -7.21
C LEU A 159 -12.78 21.22 -7.51
N VAL A 160 -13.05 22.53 -7.50
CA VAL A 160 -14.37 23.07 -7.89
C VAL A 160 -14.67 22.72 -9.34
N ALA A 161 -13.71 22.89 -10.25
CA ALA A 161 -13.89 22.55 -11.66
C ALA A 161 -14.16 21.05 -11.88
N ALA A 162 -13.48 20.19 -11.12
CA ALA A 162 -13.58 18.74 -11.30
C ALA A 162 -14.81 18.13 -10.59
N PHE A 163 -15.18 18.63 -9.42
CA PHE A 163 -16.18 18.03 -8.53
C PHE A 163 -17.42 18.89 -8.28
N GLY A 164 -17.44 20.13 -8.80
CA GLY A 164 -18.49 21.11 -8.56
C GLY A 164 -18.32 21.92 -7.26
N SER A 165 -17.70 21.34 -6.23
CA SER A 165 -17.31 22.04 -5.00
C SER A 165 -16.24 21.27 -4.22
N VAL A 166 -15.51 21.96 -3.34
CA VAL A 166 -14.58 21.31 -2.38
C VAL A 166 -15.33 20.40 -1.42
N ALA A 167 -16.55 20.76 -1.02
CA ALA A 167 -17.37 19.91 -0.15
C ALA A 167 -17.72 18.59 -0.83
N LYS A 168 -18.09 18.61 -2.11
CA LYS A 168 -18.38 17.40 -2.88
C LYS A 168 -17.15 16.52 -3.06
N PHE A 169 -15.98 17.12 -3.37
CA PHE A 169 -14.72 16.37 -3.39
C PHE A 169 -14.45 15.67 -2.05
N LYS A 170 -14.57 16.38 -0.93
CA LYS A 170 -14.37 15.81 0.40
C LYS A 170 -15.34 14.68 0.73
N GLU A 171 -16.59 14.80 0.30
CA GLU A 171 -17.59 13.75 0.42
C GLU A 171 -17.21 12.52 -0.41
N ASP A 172 -16.88 12.70 -1.69
CA ASP A 172 -16.49 11.63 -2.62
C ASP A 172 -15.24 10.89 -2.14
N PHE A 173 -14.23 11.64 -1.66
CA PHE A 173 -13.01 11.07 -1.11
C PHE A 173 -13.30 10.18 0.12
N ALA A 174 -14.12 10.68 1.06
CA ALA A 174 -14.49 9.90 2.22
C ALA A 174 -15.35 8.67 1.86
N ALA A 175 -16.27 8.81 0.92
CA ALA A 175 -17.11 7.71 0.44
C ALA A 175 -16.26 6.62 -0.25
N ALA A 176 -15.28 7.01 -1.08
CA ALA A 176 -14.36 6.08 -1.72
C ALA A 176 -13.52 5.29 -0.69
N GLY A 177 -12.93 5.98 0.29
CA GLY A 177 -12.15 5.34 1.35
C GLY A 177 -12.98 4.43 2.25
N ALA A 178 -14.18 4.84 2.63
CA ALA A 178 -15.12 4.01 3.41
C ALA A 178 -15.57 2.77 2.62
N GLY A 179 -15.80 2.94 1.31
CA GLY A 179 -16.22 1.87 0.40
C GLY A 179 -15.07 0.99 -0.10
N GLN A 180 -13.81 1.22 0.30
CA GLN A 180 -12.72 0.29 0.01
C GLN A 180 -12.92 -0.97 0.85
N PHE A 181 -13.22 -2.10 0.20
CA PHE A 181 -13.41 -3.37 0.88
C PHE A 181 -12.08 -3.95 1.34
N GLY A 182 -11.97 -4.25 2.63
CA GLY A 182 -10.73 -4.74 3.23
C GLY A 182 -9.64 -3.67 3.33
N ALA A 183 -8.39 -4.07 3.13
CA ALA A 183 -7.22 -3.21 3.13
C ALA A 183 -7.04 -2.48 1.80
N GLY A 184 -6.48 -1.29 1.84
CA GLY A 184 -6.21 -0.52 0.62
C GLY A 184 -6.00 0.96 0.87
N TRP A 185 -6.19 1.75 -0.18
CA TRP A 185 -5.90 3.18 -0.21
C TRP A 185 -7.02 3.95 -0.92
N CYS A 186 -7.20 5.20 -0.53
CA CYS A 186 -8.05 6.18 -1.22
C CYS A 186 -7.18 7.32 -1.75
N TRP A 187 -7.46 7.77 -2.98
CA TRP A 187 -6.60 8.70 -3.70
C TRP A 187 -7.38 9.87 -4.31
N LEU A 188 -6.78 11.06 -4.31
CA LEU A 188 -7.01 12.09 -5.31
C LEU A 188 -5.90 11.96 -6.35
N VAL A 189 -6.27 11.76 -7.60
CA VAL A 189 -5.32 11.59 -8.71
C VAL A 189 -5.55 12.63 -9.79
N ARG A 190 -4.49 12.95 -10.53
CA ARG A 190 -4.58 13.54 -11.86
C ARG A 190 -4.39 12.41 -12.88
N ASP A 191 -5.40 12.18 -13.70
CA ASP A 191 -5.38 11.15 -14.73
C ASP A 191 -4.55 11.61 -15.95
N LYS A 192 -4.32 10.70 -16.89
CA LYS A 192 -3.53 10.95 -18.13
C LYS A 192 -4.09 12.06 -19.00
N ASP A 193 -5.39 12.29 -18.94
CA ASP A 193 -6.09 13.39 -19.63
C ASP A 193 -6.04 14.72 -18.87
N GLY A 194 -5.38 14.76 -17.70
CA GLY A 194 -5.30 15.92 -16.83
C GLY A 194 -6.46 16.08 -15.86
N ALA A 195 -7.51 15.25 -15.97
CA ALA A 195 -8.67 15.32 -15.10
C ALA A 195 -8.36 14.89 -13.67
N LEU A 196 -8.88 15.61 -12.68
CA LEU A 196 -8.85 15.20 -11.28
C LEU A 196 -9.94 14.18 -11.00
N LYS A 197 -9.56 13.07 -10.34
CA LYS A 197 -10.48 11.98 -10.00
C LYS A 197 -10.22 11.48 -8.58
N VAL A 198 -11.28 11.06 -7.90
CA VAL A 198 -11.17 10.26 -6.69
C VAL A 198 -11.19 8.78 -7.08
N THR A 199 -10.18 8.02 -6.63
CA THR A 199 -10.06 6.58 -6.88
C THR A 199 -9.76 5.83 -5.60
N LYS A 200 -9.88 4.51 -5.62
CA LYS A 200 -9.48 3.63 -4.52
C LYS A 200 -8.79 2.39 -5.08
N THR A 201 -7.87 1.83 -4.32
CA THR A 201 -7.11 0.65 -4.73
C THR A 201 -7.01 -0.34 -3.57
N GLU A 202 -6.91 -1.61 -3.89
CA GLU A 202 -6.74 -2.67 -2.90
C GLU A 202 -5.27 -2.83 -2.48
N ASN A 203 -5.06 -3.27 -1.27
CA ASN A 203 -3.75 -3.65 -0.73
C ASN A 203 -2.69 -2.56 -0.95
N GLY A 204 -1.59 -2.88 -1.65
CA GLY A 204 -0.51 -1.96 -1.98
C GLY A 204 -0.65 -1.30 -3.37
N VAL A 205 -1.63 -1.68 -4.18
CA VAL A 205 -1.82 -1.10 -5.52
C VAL A 205 -2.01 0.41 -5.41
N ASN A 206 -1.43 1.16 -6.34
CA ASN A 206 -1.40 2.62 -6.31
C ASN A 206 -1.56 3.24 -7.72
N PRO A 207 -1.72 4.57 -7.81
CA PRO A 207 -1.93 5.27 -9.08
C PRO A 207 -0.83 5.09 -10.13
N LEU A 208 0.43 4.82 -9.75
CA LEU A 208 1.51 4.54 -10.69
C LEU A 208 1.19 3.34 -11.59
N CYS A 209 0.51 2.33 -11.05
CA CYS A 209 0.09 1.13 -11.77
C CYS A 209 -0.82 1.45 -12.97
N PHE A 210 -1.47 2.60 -12.95
CA PHE A 210 -2.41 3.07 -13.97
C PHE A 210 -1.87 4.25 -14.78
N GLY A 211 -0.63 4.67 -14.52
CA GLY A 211 0.00 5.83 -15.15
C GLY A 211 -0.66 7.17 -14.75
N GLN A 212 -1.20 7.23 -13.52
CA GLN A 212 -1.81 8.41 -12.92
C GLN A 212 -0.83 9.09 -11.96
N THR A 213 -0.99 10.40 -11.75
CA THR A 213 -0.26 11.15 -10.73
C THR A 213 -1.08 11.18 -9.44
N ALA A 214 -0.56 10.64 -8.34
CA ALA A 214 -1.18 10.77 -7.04
C ALA A 214 -0.90 12.15 -6.44
N LEU A 215 -1.96 12.87 -6.08
CA LEU A 215 -1.87 14.17 -5.41
C LEU A 215 -2.08 14.03 -3.90
N LEU A 216 -3.04 13.17 -3.49
CA LEU A 216 -3.36 12.86 -2.10
C LEU A 216 -3.58 11.35 -1.99
N GLY A 217 -3.04 10.73 -0.96
CA GLY A 217 -3.29 9.34 -0.60
C GLY A 217 -3.69 9.22 0.86
N CYS A 218 -4.70 8.39 1.16
CA CYS A 218 -5.10 8.04 2.52
C CYS A 218 -5.05 6.52 2.68
N ASP A 219 -4.28 6.06 3.65
CA ASP A 219 -4.20 4.65 4.02
C ASP A 219 -5.48 4.25 4.75
N VAL A 220 -6.19 3.22 4.26
CA VAL A 220 -7.38 2.66 4.88
C VAL A 220 -7.18 1.21 5.35
N TRP A 221 -5.93 0.76 5.44
CA TRP A 221 -5.59 -0.42 6.23
C TRP A 221 -5.93 -0.17 7.69
N GLU A 222 -6.37 -1.19 8.41
CA GLU A 222 -6.78 -1.02 9.82
C GLU A 222 -5.63 -0.54 10.72
N HIS A 223 -4.39 -0.94 10.45
CA HIS A 223 -3.24 -0.48 11.21
C HIS A 223 -3.04 1.05 11.18
N SER A 224 -3.53 1.74 10.16
CA SER A 224 -3.39 3.20 10.04
C SER A 224 -4.31 3.98 10.99
N TYR A 225 -5.41 3.36 11.47
CA TYR A 225 -6.42 4.08 12.25
C TYR A 225 -6.99 3.33 13.45
N TYR A 226 -6.74 2.03 13.59
CA TYR A 226 -7.45 1.23 14.61
C TYR A 226 -7.12 1.63 16.04
N ILE A 227 -5.90 2.09 16.31
CA ILE A 227 -5.48 2.58 17.65
C ILE A 227 -6.36 3.76 18.06
N ASP A 228 -6.57 4.76 17.20
CA ASP A 228 -7.26 5.99 17.52
C ASP A 228 -8.78 5.93 17.30
N PHE A 229 -9.21 5.20 16.27
CA PHE A 229 -10.60 5.21 15.80
C PHE A 229 -11.31 3.86 15.92
N ARG A 230 -10.60 2.78 16.29
CA ARG A 230 -11.12 1.41 16.31
C ARG A 230 -11.75 1.06 14.95
N ASN A 231 -12.92 0.47 14.91
CA ASN A 231 -13.65 0.10 13.69
C ASN A 231 -14.34 1.28 12.97
N LYS A 232 -14.05 2.53 13.37
CA LYS A 232 -14.75 3.72 12.84
C LYS A 232 -14.00 4.35 11.67
N ARG A 233 -13.73 3.58 10.59
CA ARG A 233 -13.07 4.09 9.38
C ARG A 233 -13.69 5.39 8.84
N PRO A 234 -15.01 5.59 8.78
CA PRO A 234 -15.58 6.87 8.34
C PRO A 234 -15.16 8.06 9.20
N ALA A 235 -15.05 7.88 10.52
CA ALA A 235 -14.59 8.94 11.42
C ALA A 235 -13.11 9.28 11.19
N TYR A 236 -12.26 8.27 10.98
CA TYR A 236 -10.87 8.45 10.59
C TYR A 236 -10.73 9.24 9.28
N LEU A 237 -11.48 8.86 8.24
CA LEU A 237 -11.46 9.55 6.95
C LEU A 237 -11.90 11.02 7.06
N THR A 238 -12.91 11.29 7.88
CA THR A 238 -13.33 12.67 8.19
C THR A 238 -12.22 13.43 8.90
N ASN A 239 -11.62 12.84 9.91
CA ASN A 239 -10.50 13.45 10.63
C ASN A 239 -9.29 13.70 9.72
N PHE A 240 -8.91 12.72 8.89
CA PHE A 240 -7.81 12.83 7.94
C PHE A 240 -8.00 14.05 7.02
N ARG A 241 -9.10 14.10 6.26
CA ARG A 241 -9.36 15.14 5.26
C ARG A 241 -9.54 16.54 5.84
N ASP A 242 -10.02 16.65 7.09
CA ASP A 242 -10.38 17.93 7.68
C ASP A 242 -9.29 18.49 8.60
N LYS A 243 -8.39 17.63 9.14
CA LYS A 243 -7.40 18.04 10.13
C LYS A 243 -5.96 17.68 9.80
N LEU A 244 -5.72 16.58 9.08
CA LEU A 244 -4.37 16.05 8.89
C LEU A 244 -3.75 16.45 7.55
N VAL A 245 -4.56 16.71 6.52
CA VAL A 245 -4.04 16.99 5.17
C VAL A 245 -3.29 18.31 5.11
N ASN A 246 -2.05 18.24 4.61
CA ASN A 246 -1.25 19.39 4.22
C ASN A 246 -1.58 19.79 2.77
N TRP A 247 -2.53 20.70 2.61
CA TRP A 247 -3.01 21.12 1.29
C TRP A 247 -1.95 21.82 0.43
N GLU A 248 -0.91 22.41 1.02
CA GLU A 248 0.23 22.96 0.28
C GLU A 248 1.03 21.84 -0.38
N ALA A 249 1.32 20.76 0.36
CA ALA A 249 2.01 19.59 -0.17
C ALA A 249 1.20 18.92 -1.29
N VAL A 250 -0.12 18.81 -1.13
CA VAL A 250 -1.02 18.32 -2.19
C VAL A 250 -0.96 19.22 -3.43
N THR A 251 -0.96 20.55 -3.25
CA THR A 251 -0.89 21.49 -4.37
C THR A 251 0.45 21.42 -5.10
N ALA A 252 1.56 21.22 -4.38
CA ALA A 252 2.89 21.09 -4.99
C ALA A 252 3.03 19.87 -5.92
N ARG A 253 2.10 18.90 -5.82
CA ARG A 253 2.04 17.69 -6.65
C ARG A 253 1.16 17.86 -7.91
N MET A 254 0.44 18.98 -8.03
CA MET A 254 -0.37 19.31 -9.21
C MET A 254 0.51 19.57 -10.43
#